data_732eaf7f4d3d352f8aeaea23fd255d64
#
_entry.id   732eaf7f4d3d352f8aeaea23fd255d64
#
_cell.length_a   1.000
_cell.length_b   1.000
_cell.length_c   1.000
_cell.angle_alpha   90.00
_cell.angle_beta   90.00
_cell.angle_gamma   90.00
#
_symmetry.space_group_name_H-M   'P 1'
#
loop_
_entity.id
_entity.type
_entity.pdbx_description
1 polymer ?
#
loop_
_entity_poly.entity_id
_entity_poly.type
_entity_poly.pdbx_seq_one_letter_code
_entity_poly.pdbx_strand_id
1 'polypeptide(L)'
;LLGGSALVARYHGWSADHVEYLDEAGVKAMAQHGTVANLLPGAFYFLRETQKPPIALFRKHGVPMAVASDFNPGTSPFASLRLAMNMACVQFGLTPLEAWQGVTVHAARALRREHDFGALKIGKPAHFNVWDTESPVDILYELGRPFLSQRVIHGANQMHTKSA
;
A
#
# COMPACT_ATOMS: atom_id res chain seq x y z
N LEU A 1 -6.99 -11.90 -20.43
CA LEU A 1 -7.41 -12.04 -19.02
C LEU A 1 -7.31 -13.50 -18.62
N LEU A 2 -6.34 -13.81 -17.76
CA LEU A 2 -6.10 -15.21 -17.32
C LEU A 2 -6.86 -15.56 -16.03
N GLY A 3 -7.59 -14.62 -15.42
CA GLY A 3 -8.37 -14.83 -14.20
C GLY A 3 -7.55 -15.15 -12.96
N GLY A 4 -6.25 -14.84 -12.95
CA GLY A 4 -5.32 -15.19 -11.86
C GLY A 4 -5.76 -14.68 -10.48
N SER A 5 -6.15 -13.40 -10.38
CA SER A 5 -6.59 -12.82 -9.10
C SER A 5 -7.90 -13.43 -8.58
N ALA A 6 -8.82 -13.80 -9.51
CA ALA A 6 -10.04 -14.53 -9.14
C ALA A 6 -9.73 -15.94 -8.63
N LEU A 7 -8.74 -16.60 -9.24
CA LEU A 7 -8.25 -17.90 -8.77
C LEU A 7 -7.62 -17.80 -7.38
N VAL A 8 -6.73 -16.81 -7.17
CA VAL A 8 -6.16 -16.52 -5.86
C VAL A 8 -7.26 -16.37 -4.79
N ALA A 9 -8.29 -15.59 -5.09
CA ALA A 9 -9.41 -15.38 -4.17
C ALA A 9 -10.15 -16.70 -3.84
N ARG A 10 -10.47 -17.51 -4.85
CA ARG A 10 -11.15 -18.81 -4.67
C ARG A 10 -10.37 -19.79 -3.79
N TYR A 11 -9.05 -19.73 -3.84
CA TYR A 11 -8.16 -20.52 -2.97
C TYR A 11 -7.78 -19.84 -1.67
N HIS A 12 -8.53 -18.79 -1.27
CA HIS A 12 -8.32 -18.03 -0.02
C HIS A 12 -6.94 -17.40 0.07
N GLY A 13 -6.35 -17.01 -1.07
CA GLY A 13 -5.12 -16.24 -1.10
C GLY A 13 -5.30 -14.89 -0.41
N TRP A 14 -4.30 -14.46 0.32
CA TRP A 14 -4.38 -13.27 1.19
C TRP A 14 -4.38 -11.98 0.41
N SER A 15 -3.61 -11.96 -0.66
CA SER A 15 -3.49 -10.82 -1.56
C SER A 15 -3.26 -11.27 -3.00
N ALA A 16 -3.54 -10.38 -3.95
CA ALA A 16 -3.21 -10.55 -5.34
C ALA A 16 -2.52 -9.30 -5.86
N ASP A 17 -1.40 -9.50 -6.53
CA ASP A 17 -0.58 -8.45 -7.13
C ASP A 17 -0.97 -8.24 -8.60
N HIS A 18 -0.62 -7.06 -9.16
CA HIS A 18 -0.84 -6.76 -10.58
C HIS A 18 -2.29 -6.96 -11.01
N VAL A 19 -3.18 -6.18 -10.41
CA VAL A 19 -4.64 -6.31 -10.58
C VAL A 19 -5.20 -5.40 -11.69
N GLU A 20 -4.35 -4.89 -12.59
CA GLU A 20 -4.70 -3.94 -13.64
C GLU A 20 -5.77 -4.48 -14.59
N TYR A 21 -5.72 -5.78 -14.88
CA TYR A 21 -6.61 -6.45 -15.83
C TYR A 21 -7.76 -7.22 -15.15
N LEU A 22 -8.06 -6.91 -13.90
CA LEU A 22 -9.11 -7.60 -13.15
C LEU A 22 -10.50 -7.09 -13.57
N ASP A 23 -11.40 -8.01 -13.89
CA ASP A 23 -12.80 -7.73 -14.19
C ASP A 23 -13.68 -7.66 -12.92
N GLU A 24 -14.94 -7.26 -13.08
CA GLU A 24 -15.85 -7.14 -11.94
C GLU A 24 -16.14 -8.50 -11.27
N ALA A 25 -16.13 -9.59 -12.01
CA ALA A 25 -16.30 -10.94 -11.44
C ALA A 25 -15.14 -11.30 -10.52
N GLY A 26 -13.92 -11.00 -10.93
CA GLY A 26 -12.72 -11.16 -10.11
C GLY A 26 -12.72 -10.26 -8.88
N VAL A 27 -13.16 -9.01 -9.02
CA VAL A 27 -13.31 -8.08 -7.88
C VAL A 27 -14.31 -8.62 -6.86
N LYS A 28 -15.47 -9.11 -7.32
CA LYS A 28 -16.46 -9.74 -6.42
C LYS A 28 -15.90 -10.97 -5.71
N ALA A 29 -15.14 -11.80 -6.39
CA ALA A 29 -14.48 -12.96 -5.77
C ALA A 29 -13.49 -12.50 -4.68
N MET A 30 -12.68 -11.48 -4.94
CA MET A 30 -11.77 -10.91 -3.94
C MET A 30 -12.52 -10.37 -2.71
N ALA A 31 -13.60 -9.62 -2.93
CA ALA A 31 -14.44 -9.09 -1.85
C ALA A 31 -15.02 -10.23 -0.99
N GLN A 32 -15.54 -11.27 -1.63
CA GLN A 32 -16.19 -12.43 -1.01
C GLN A 32 -15.23 -13.22 -0.10
N HIS A 33 -13.98 -13.35 -0.52
CA HIS A 33 -12.95 -14.12 0.19
C HIS A 33 -12.00 -13.26 1.03
N GLY A 34 -12.18 -11.95 1.04
CA GLY A 34 -11.37 -11.01 1.82
C GLY A 34 -9.94 -10.84 1.33
N THR A 35 -9.69 -11.18 0.06
CA THR A 35 -8.39 -11.01 -0.59
C THR A 35 -8.07 -9.52 -0.79
N VAL A 36 -6.87 -9.09 -0.45
CA VAL A 36 -6.40 -7.71 -0.61
C VAL A 36 -5.88 -7.50 -2.02
N ALA A 37 -6.23 -6.38 -2.65
CA ALA A 37 -5.64 -5.96 -3.92
C ALA A 37 -4.33 -5.21 -3.66
N ASN A 38 -3.20 -5.72 -4.11
CA ASN A 38 -1.92 -5.02 -4.03
C ASN A 38 -1.73 -4.16 -5.28
N LEU A 39 -1.69 -2.86 -5.07
CA LEU A 39 -1.44 -1.87 -6.10
C LEU A 39 0.06 -1.59 -6.19
N LEU A 40 0.62 -1.72 -7.38
CA LEU A 40 2.05 -1.64 -7.66
C LEU A 40 2.36 -0.50 -8.64
N PRO A 41 2.19 0.76 -8.21
CA PRO A 41 2.25 1.91 -9.11
C PRO A 41 3.65 2.14 -9.69
N GLY A 42 4.70 1.64 -9.06
CA GLY A 42 6.06 1.71 -9.58
C GLY A 42 6.26 0.85 -10.81
N ALA A 43 5.82 -0.40 -10.77
CA ALA A 43 5.87 -1.29 -11.93
C ALA A 43 5.02 -0.74 -13.08
N PHE A 44 3.80 -0.26 -12.79
CA PHE A 44 2.93 0.41 -13.76
C PHE A 44 3.63 1.57 -14.47
N TYR A 45 4.29 2.44 -13.71
CA TYR A 45 5.05 3.57 -14.24
C TYR A 45 6.25 3.11 -15.09
N PHE A 46 7.06 2.22 -14.56
CA PHE A 46 8.32 1.81 -15.18
C PHE A 46 8.10 1.03 -16.48
N LEU A 47 7.08 0.19 -16.53
CA LEU A 47 6.65 -0.56 -17.71
C LEU A 47 5.84 0.29 -18.70
N ARG A 48 5.51 1.53 -18.34
CA ARG A 48 4.65 2.42 -19.15
C ARG A 48 3.29 1.77 -19.45
N GLU A 49 2.74 1.05 -18.43
CA GLU A 49 1.46 0.40 -18.54
C GLU A 49 0.35 1.45 -18.69
N THR A 50 -0.69 1.10 -19.43
CA THR A 50 -1.83 1.99 -19.70
C THR A 50 -3.12 1.52 -19.05
N GLN A 51 -3.27 0.21 -18.84
CA GLN A 51 -4.44 -0.36 -18.17
C GLN A 51 -4.33 -0.18 -16.67
N LYS A 52 -5.21 0.65 -16.11
CA LYS A 52 -5.24 0.93 -14.66
C LYS A 52 -6.01 -0.13 -13.90
N PRO A 53 -5.66 -0.36 -12.63
CA PRO A 53 -6.47 -1.19 -11.73
C PRO A 53 -7.90 -0.64 -11.60
N PRO A 54 -8.91 -1.50 -11.43
CA PRO A 54 -10.31 -1.09 -11.37
C PRO A 54 -10.69 -0.51 -9.99
N ILE A 55 -10.08 0.62 -9.61
CA ILE A 55 -10.24 1.27 -8.29
C ILE A 55 -11.70 1.52 -7.93
N ALA A 56 -12.51 1.98 -8.90
CA ALA A 56 -13.93 2.22 -8.67
C ALA A 56 -14.69 0.94 -8.28
N LEU A 57 -14.32 -0.19 -8.86
CA LEU A 57 -14.90 -1.49 -8.52
C LEU A 57 -14.42 -1.96 -7.14
N PHE A 58 -13.15 -1.75 -6.79
CA PHE A 58 -12.65 -2.06 -5.45
C PHE A 58 -13.41 -1.26 -4.37
N ARG A 59 -13.63 0.03 -4.60
CA ARG A 59 -14.45 0.86 -3.69
C ARG A 59 -15.90 0.35 -3.62
N LYS A 60 -16.51 0.08 -4.77
CA LYS A 60 -17.90 -0.41 -4.87
C LYS A 60 -18.13 -1.70 -4.09
N HIS A 61 -17.18 -2.63 -4.17
CA HIS A 61 -17.29 -3.95 -3.55
C HIS A 61 -16.55 -4.09 -2.22
N GLY A 62 -15.93 -3.02 -1.71
CA GLY A 62 -15.23 -3.02 -0.43
C GLY A 62 -13.96 -3.87 -0.39
N VAL A 63 -13.28 -4.05 -1.55
CA VAL A 63 -11.98 -4.73 -1.59
C VAL A 63 -10.91 -3.85 -0.99
N PRO A 64 -10.18 -4.30 0.05
CA PRO A 64 -9.10 -3.52 0.61
C PRO A 64 -7.94 -3.40 -0.38
N MET A 65 -7.40 -2.18 -0.50
CA MET A 65 -6.30 -1.86 -1.41
C MET A 65 -5.02 -1.62 -0.62
N ALA A 66 -4.03 -2.48 -0.76
CA ALA A 66 -2.68 -2.21 -0.28
C ALA A 66 -1.85 -1.51 -1.36
N VAL A 67 -0.85 -0.74 -0.95
CA VAL A 67 0.11 -0.08 -1.84
C VAL A 67 1.50 -0.57 -1.50
N ALA A 68 2.23 -1.06 -2.48
CA ALA A 68 3.58 -1.57 -2.31
C ALA A 68 4.54 -1.01 -3.36
N SER A 69 5.84 -1.05 -3.06
CA SER A 69 6.88 -0.62 -3.99
C SER A 69 7.17 -1.66 -5.07
N ASP A 70 6.91 -2.93 -4.78
CA ASP A 70 7.35 -4.05 -5.64
C ASP A 70 8.84 -3.93 -5.99
N PHE A 71 9.67 -3.57 -5.00
CA PHE A 71 11.07 -3.25 -5.22
C PHE A 71 11.84 -4.42 -5.84
N ASN A 72 12.21 -4.25 -7.09
CA ASN A 72 12.99 -5.22 -7.85
C ASN A 72 13.83 -4.52 -8.95
N PRO A 73 14.93 -5.12 -9.41
CA PRO A 73 15.80 -4.48 -10.41
C PRO A 73 15.21 -4.42 -11.82
N GLY A 74 14.18 -5.22 -12.12
CA GLY A 74 13.61 -5.34 -13.47
C GLY A 74 12.57 -4.27 -13.78
N THR A 75 11.57 -4.14 -12.93
CA THR A 75 10.35 -3.36 -13.23
C THR A 75 9.98 -2.31 -12.19
N SER A 76 10.65 -2.27 -11.03
CA SER A 76 10.36 -1.30 -9.98
C SER A 76 11.61 -0.96 -9.16
N PRO A 77 12.63 -0.29 -9.74
CA PRO A 77 13.92 -0.07 -9.08
C PRO A 77 13.88 1.09 -8.08
N PHE A 78 12.87 1.16 -7.23
CA PHE A 78 12.79 2.15 -6.16
C PHE A 78 12.22 1.54 -4.86
N ALA A 79 12.76 1.96 -3.72
CA ALA A 79 12.43 1.42 -2.40
C ALA A 79 11.73 2.45 -1.50
N SER A 80 10.92 3.34 -2.06
CA SER A 80 10.24 4.40 -1.32
C SER A 80 8.73 4.19 -1.28
N LEU A 81 8.18 3.84 -0.10
CA LEU A 81 6.73 3.78 0.08
C LEU A 81 6.06 5.14 -0.09
N ARG A 82 6.72 6.25 0.28
CA ARG A 82 6.18 7.59 0.04
C ARG A 82 5.97 7.85 -1.44
N LEU A 83 6.94 7.49 -2.27
CA LEU A 83 6.83 7.60 -3.72
C LEU A 83 5.72 6.68 -4.26
N ALA A 84 5.62 5.45 -3.77
CA ALA A 84 4.54 4.54 -4.16
C ALA A 84 3.16 5.11 -3.81
N MET A 85 2.99 5.71 -2.62
CA MET A 85 1.75 6.37 -2.20
C MET A 85 1.39 7.54 -3.12
N ASN A 86 2.37 8.41 -3.44
CA ASN A 86 2.18 9.51 -4.38
C ASN A 86 1.73 8.99 -5.75
N MET A 87 2.45 8.01 -6.30
CA MET A 87 2.13 7.40 -7.58
C MET A 87 0.74 6.76 -7.59
N ALA A 88 0.33 6.10 -6.50
CA ALA A 88 -1.01 5.52 -6.39
C ALA A 88 -2.10 6.60 -6.41
N CYS A 89 -1.87 7.75 -5.77
CA CYS A 89 -2.78 8.89 -5.84
C CYS A 89 -2.84 9.48 -7.25
N VAL A 90 -1.69 9.75 -7.86
CA VAL A 90 -1.60 10.46 -9.15
C VAL A 90 -2.04 9.57 -10.31
N GLN A 91 -1.58 8.32 -10.35
CA GLN A 91 -1.81 7.44 -11.50
C GLN A 91 -3.13 6.66 -11.38
N PHE A 92 -3.48 6.18 -10.19
CA PHE A 92 -4.66 5.35 -9.97
C PHE A 92 -5.85 6.11 -9.37
N GLY A 93 -5.64 7.35 -8.92
CA GLY A 93 -6.70 8.18 -8.34
C GLY A 93 -7.12 7.73 -6.94
N LEU A 94 -6.20 7.21 -6.15
CA LEU A 94 -6.43 6.99 -4.72
C LEU A 94 -6.53 8.35 -4.01
N THR A 95 -7.37 8.41 -2.98
CA THR A 95 -7.31 9.51 -2.03
C THR A 95 -6.07 9.37 -1.14
N PRO A 96 -5.55 10.47 -0.55
CA PRO A 96 -4.47 10.39 0.43
C PRO A 96 -4.77 9.42 1.58
N LEU A 97 -6.01 9.38 2.05
CA LEU A 97 -6.43 8.45 3.10
C LEU A 97 -6.32 6.99 2.66
N GLU A 98 -6.77 6.65 1.45
CA GLU A 98 -6.64 5.30 0.89
C GLU A 98 -5.18 4.90 0.72
N ALA A 99 -4.31 5.81 0.29
CA ALA A 99 -2.88 5.56 0.18
C ALA A 99 -2.25 5.28 1.55
N TRP A 100 -2.61 6.05 2.59
CA TRP A 100 -2.18 5.79 3.97
C TRP A 100 -2.69 4.44 4.50
N GLN A 101 -3.96 4.14 4.30
CA GLN A 101 -4.52 2.83 4.67
C GLN A 101 -3.82 1.71 3.89
N GLY A 102 -3.48 1.97 2.64
CA GLY A 102 -2.80 1.04 1.75
C GLY A 102 -1.43 0.59 2.25
N VAL A 103 -0.65 1.48 2.86
CA VAL A 103 0.68 1.16 3.41
C VAL A 103 0.65 0.79 4.90
N THR A 104 -0.50 0.79 5.53
CA THR A 104 -0.67 0.49 6.96
C THR A 104 -1.62 -0.67 7.20
N VAL A 105 -2.89 -0.39 7.43
CA VAL A 105 -3.87 -1.41 7.83
C VAL A 105 -4.14 -2.45 6.74
N HIS A 106 -4.19 -2.03 5.46
CA HIS A 106 -4.42 -2.96 4.36
C HIS A 106 -3.15 -3.76 4.02
N ALA A 107 -1.96 -3.14 4.10
CA ALA A 107 -0.70 -3.86 3.97
C ALA A 107 -0.52 -4.92 5.08
N ALA A 108 -0.84 -4.56 6.32
CA ALA A 108 -0.81 -5.52 7.43
C ALA A 108 -1.77 -6.70 7.19
N ARG A 109 -2.97 -6.42 6.68
CA ARG A 109 -3.96 -7.45 6.31
C ARG A 109 -3.47 -8.34 5.17
N ALA A 110 -2.86 -7.77 4.13
CA ALA A 110 -2.28 -8.53 3.03
C ALA A 110 -1.22 -9.55 3.49
N LEU A 111 -0.53 -9.22 4.58
CA LEU A 111 0.51 -10.06 5.21
C LEU A 111 -0.01 -10.95 6.35
N ARG A 112 -1.32 -10.93 6.66
CA ARG A 112 -1.92 -11.58 7.85
C ARG A 112 -1.26 -11.15 9.17
N ARG A 113 -0.84 -9.90 9.25
CA ARG A 113 -0.20 -9.31 10.43
C ARG A 113 -1.01 -8.16 11.02
N GLU A 114 -2.30 -8.05 10.69
CA GLU A 114 -3.20 -7.01 11.19
C GLU A 114 -3.42 -7.06 12.70
N HIS A 115 -3.15 -8.19 13.34
CA HIS A 115 -3.18 -8.30 14.80
C HIS A 115 -2.02 -7.55 15.45
N ASP A 116 -0.84 -7.55 14.82
CA ASP A 116 0.38 -6.96 15.35
C ASP A 116 0.64 -5.55 14.83
N PHE A 117 0.37 -5.30 13.54
CA PHE A 117 0.81 -4.11 12.82
C PHE A 117 -0.34 -3.32 12.18
N GLY A 118 0.01 -2.24 11.50
CA GLY A 118 -0.87 -1.44 10.67
C GLY A 118 -1.69 -0.38 11.41
N ALA A 119 -1.73 -0.37 12.73
CA ALA A 119 -2.44 0.65 13.51
C ALA A 119 -1.84 0.83 14.90
N LEU A 120 -1.93 2.04 15.43
CA LEU A 120 -1.61 2.34 16.82
C LEU A 120 -2.83 2.02 17.68
N LYS A 121 -2.75 0.92 18.44
CA LYS A 121 -3.80 0.47 19.37
C LYS A 121 -3.18 -0.10 20.64
N ILE A 122 -3.89 0.02 21.76
CA ILE A 122 -3.48 -0.61 23.03
C ILE A 122 -3.33 -2.13 22.80
N GLY A 123 -2.22 -2.68 23.28
CA GLY A 123 -1.87 -4.10 23.14
C GLY A 123 -1.06 -4.44 21.87
N LYS A 124 -0.90 -3.52 20.93
CA LYS A 124 0.00 -3.70 19.79
C LYS A 124 1.42 -3.22 20.09
N PRO A 125 2.44 -3.80 19.44
CA PRO A 125 3.81 -3.29 19.52
C PRO A 125 3.89 -1.81 19.11
N ALA A 126 4.67 -1.02 19.84
CA ALA A 126 4.87 0.41 19.57
C ALA A 126 5.82 0.59 18.38
N HIS A 127 5.28 0.50 17.17
CA HIS A 127 5.96 0.78 15.90
C HIS A 127 5.31 1.95 15.21
N PHE A 128 5.99 3.09 15.15
CA PHE A 128 5.46 4.28 14.48
C PHE A 128 6.58 5.22 14.03
N ASN A 129 6.23 6.08 13.09
CA ASN A 129 7.05 7.20 12.65
C ASN A 129 6.42 8.50 13.13
N VAL A 130 7.27 9.46 13.53
CA VAL A 130 6.89 10.86 13.78
C VAL A 130 7.37 11.68 12.59
N TRP A 131 6.51 12.53 12.09
CA TRP A 131 6.76 13.33 10.90
C TRP A 131 6.73 14.83 11.24
N ASP A 132 7.66 15.58 10.70
CA ASP A 132 7.75 17.03 10.85
C ASP A 132 6.83 17.74 9.85
N THR A 133 5.54 17.62 10.10
CA THR A 133 4.46 18.26 9.34
C THR A 133 3.15 18.25 10.12
N GLU A 134 2.29 19.21 9.87
CA GLU A 134 0.94 19.28 10.44
C GLU A 134 -0.10 18.53 9.60
N SER A 135 0.24 18.21 8.34
CA SER A 135 -0.67 17.52 7.41
C SER A 135 -0.11 16.19 6.92
N PRO A 136 -0.82 15.08 7.11
CA PRO A 136 -0.39 13.79 6.54
C PRO A 136 -0.37 13.80 5.00
N VAL A 137 -1.02 14.76 4.35
CA VAL A 137 -1.01 14.91 2.88
C VAL A 137 0.35 15.38 2.38
N ASP A 138 1.04 16.24 3.11
CA ASP A 138 2.35 16.77 2.71
C ASP A 138 3.38 15.66 2.50
N ILE A 139 3.29 14.60 3.32
CA ILE A 139 4.19 13.45 3.26
C ILE A 139 4.11 12.74 1.90
N LEU A 140 2.95 12.75 1.26
CA LEU A 140 2.73 12.16 -0.06
C LEU A 140 2.96 13.18 -1.18
N TYR A 141 2.69 14.45 -0.91
CA TYR A 141 2.71 15.51 -1.91
C TYR A 141 4.11 16.03 -2.17
N GLU A 142 4.84 16.41 -1.11
CA GLU A 142 6.19 16.98 -1.22
C GLU A 142 7.26 15.87 -1.31
N LEU A 143 7.43 15.30 -2.49
CA LEU A 143 8.48 14.31 -2.73
C LEU A 143 9.87 14.92 -2.56
N GLY A 144 10.76 14.18 -1.91
CA GLY A 144 12.15 14.64 -1.69
C GLY A 144 12.38 15.41 -0.38
N ARG A 145 11.36 16.03 0.22
CA ARG A 145 11.52 16.65 1.55
C ARG A 145 11.63 15.58 2.63
N PRO A 146 12.65 15.63 3.51
CA PRO A 146 12.82 14.69 4.61
C PRO A 146 11.90 15.06 5.78
N PHE A 147 10.69 14.53 5.82
CA PHE A 147 9.75 14.77 6.91
C PHE A 147 9.96 13.87 8.13
N LEU A 148 10.67 12.74 8.00
CA LEU A 148 10.81 11.77 9.08
C LEU A 148 11.66 12.36 10.22
N SER A 149 11.02 12.63 11.34
CA SER A 149 11.65 13.16 12.55
C SER A 149 12.10 12.04 13.50
N GLN A 150 11.23 11.04 13.72
CA GLN A 150 11.57 9.91 14.57
C GLN A 150 11.02 8.61 13.99
N ARG A 151 11.76 7.51 14.23
CA ARG A 151 11.29 6.15 13.97
C ARG A 151 11.34 5.37 15.28
N VAL A 152 10.20 4.89 15.72
CA VAL A 152 10.09 4.09 16.94
C VAL A 152 9.81 2.64 16.57
N ILE A 153 10.63 1.73 17.08
CA ILE A 153 10.48 0.27 16.92
C ILE A 153 10.52 -0.36 18.30
N HIS A 154 9.50 -1.14 18.64
CA HIS A 154 9.32 -1.72 19.98
C HIS A 154 9.47 -0.69 21.11
N GLY A 155 8.95 0.51 20.92
CA GLY A 155 9.03 1.61 21.89
C GLY A 155 10.38 2.34 21.95
N ALA A 156 11.40 1.92 21.21
CA ALA A 156 12.72 2.54 21.18
C ALA A 156 12.92 3.38 19.90
N ASN A 157 13.42 4.61 20.05
CA ASN A 157 13.78 5.47 18.92
C ASN A 157 15.00 4.91 18.19
N GLN A 158 14.88 4.68 16.89
CA GLN A 158 15.92 4.11 16.03
C GLN A 158 16.71 5.16 15.23
N MET A 159 16.33 6.42 15.29
CA MET A 159 17.10 7.48 14.62
C MET A 159 18.24 7.92 15.57
N HIS A 160 19.46 7.55 15.20
CA HIS A 160 20.63 8.15 15.84
C HIS A 160 20.64 9.64 15.54
N THR A 161 20.53 10.48 16.56
CA THR A 161 20.97 11.87 16.45
C THR A 161 22.43 11.82 16.01
N LYS A 162 22.74 12.22 14.77
CA LYS A 162 24.11 12.57 14.44
C LYS A 162 24.50 13.66 15.43
N SER A 163 25.34 13.31 16.40
CA SER A 163 26.06 14.33 17.18
C SER A 163 26.76 15.24 16.18
N ALA A 164 26.43 16.52 16.24
CA ALA A 164 27.04 17.58 15.48
C ALA A 164 28.56 17.63 15.68
#